data_245833dfb2b6e9b77c2f9d6956329a40
#
_entry.id   245833dfb2b6e9b77c2f9d6956329a40
#
_cell.length_a   1.000
_cell.length_b   1.000
_cell.length_c   1.000
_cell.angle_alpha   90.00
_cell.angle_beta   90.00
_cell.angle_gamma   90.00
#
_symmetry.space_group_name_H-M   'P 1'
#
loop_
_entity.id
_entity.type
_entity.pdbx_description
1 polymer ?
#
loop_
_entity_poly.entity_id
_entity_poly.type
_entity_poly.pdbx_seq_one_letter_code
_entity_poly.pdbx_strand_id
1 'polypeptide(L)'
;MKLSSTVAALAAVFAIGAAAPAWSQTKTIYIGMNGGPMEKAYTSQVLPDFEKANNVKVVVVPGTSSDVLAKLLANRNSPQMHVVFLDDGVMARAVSMGVCQKLDDAPVLKELYPFARMKDDIGAGVQLGMTGIGYNTKLFAEKGWAPPTSWMDFANPKYKGKVVFQSASSSTFGLHGFLAINRLMGGSDQNVEPGFSKWSTTVGPNVVEYIPNSAKLSEMVQTGEAGIFPLTPTAVGDLQDKGIPVGYANPKEGAVLLLVDLCVVKNNADPQLAQKLAQFLLSAPAQSKAAAAGKQIPTNEHATMTPAMQKSLGNLDDLVKKVTVVDWDSINAHRAQWDQRWNRQIEQ
;
A
#
# COMPACT_ATOMS: atom_id res chain seq x y z
N MET A 1 55.48 78.52 28.79
CA MET A 1 54.40 79.19 28.05
C MET A 1 54.47 78.72 26.57
N LYS A 2 53.59 77.87 26.13
CA LYS A 2 53.08 77.74 24.80
C LYS A 2 52.01 76.63 24.80
N LEU A 3 50.75 77.01 24.60
CA LEU A 3 49.65 76.16 24.39
C LEU A 3 49.77 75.43 23.01
N SER A 4 49.50 74.19 23.00
CA SER A 4 49.32 73.46 21.74
C SER A 4 47.93 72.81 21.79
N SER A 5 47.04 73.28 20.91
CA SER A 5 45.70 72.80 20.69
C SER A 5 45.73 71.53 19.87
N THR A 6 45.18 70.43 20.37
CA THR A 6 45.01 69.21 19.60
C THR A 6 43.54 69.12 19.13
N VAL A 7 43.34 69.16 17.83
CA VAL A 7 42.07 68.97 17.14
C VAL A 7 41.76 67.43 17.04
N ALA A 8 40.72 67.00 17.69
CA ALA A 8 40.24 65.64 17.55
C ALA A 8 39.30 65.56 16.35
N ALA A 9 39.69 64.79 15.32
CA ALA A 9 38.86 64.47 14.20
C ALA A 9 38.00 63.25 14.52
N LEU A 10 36.65 63.39 14.58
CA LEU A 10 35.72 62.30 14.65
C LEU A 10 35.58 61.68 13.27
N ALA A 11 36.04 60.45 13.10
CA ALA A 11 35.74 59.60 11.93
C ALA A 11 34.44 58.83 12.17
N ALA A 12 33.34 59.20 11.52
CA ALA A 12 32.10 58.48 11.50
C ALA A 12 32.26 57.26 10.54
N VAL A 13 32.32 56.04 11.13
CA VAL A 13 32.33 54.81 10.37
C VAL A 13 30.87 54.45 10.08
N PHE A 14 30.44 54.62 8.81
CA PHE A 14 29.17 54.06 8.30
C PHE A 14 29.34 52.56 8.15
N ALA A 15 28.81 51.76 9.05
CA ALA A 15 28.65 50.33 8.89
C ALA A 15 27.49 50.08 7.91
N ILE A 16 27.81 49.84 6.62
CA ILE A 16 26.89 49.31 5.65
C ILE A 16 26.66 47.83 6.04
N GLY A 17 25.56 47.55 6.73
CA GLY A 17 25.11 46.20 7.02
C GLY A 17 24.74 45.52 5.69
N ALA A 18 25.62 44.72 5.15
CA ALA A 18 25.29 43.80 4.07
C ALA A 18 24.25 42.80 4.59
N ALA A 19 22.97 43.01 4.27
CA ALA A 19 21.95 41.99 4.44
C ALA A 19 22.33 40.79 3.55
N ALA A 20 22.99 39.77 4.13
CA ALA A 20 23.18 38.51 3.49
C ALA A 20 21.80 37.95 3.13
N PRO A 21 21.56 37.50 1.88
CA PRO A 21 20.31 36.83 1.55
C PRO A 21 20.18 35.62 2.47
N ALA A 22 19.15 35.62 3.30
CA ALA A 22 18.77 34.45 4.06
C ALA A 22 18.43 33.38 3.06
N TRP A 23 19.32 32.46 2.79
CA TRP A 23 19.03 31.25 2.04
C TRP A 23 17.99 30.49 2.85
N SER A 24 16.73 30.63 2.46
CA SER A 24 15.65 29.84 3.01
C SER A 24 16.02 28.38 2.80
N GLN A 25 16.44 27.69 3.86
CA GLN A 25 16.64 26.25 3.77
C GLN A 25 15.34 25.62 3.29
N THR A 26 15.41 24.90 2.16
CA THR A 26 14.27 24.17 1.63
C THR A 26 13.78 23.21 2.70
N LYS A 27 12.53 23.38 3.14
CA LYS A 27 11.94 22.48 4.15
C LYS A 27 11.91 21.04 3.59
N THR A 28 12.20 20.09 4.46
CA THR A 28 12.12 18.67 4.14
C THR A 28 10.99 18.03 4.93
N ILE A 29 10.13 17.30 4.25
CA ILE A 29 9.11 16.47 4.88
C ILE A 29 9.30 15.00 4.47
N TYR A 30 8.85 14.09 5.31
CA TYR A 30 9.08 12.67 5.14
C TYR A 30 7.76 11.93 4.97
N ILE A 31 7.72 11.01 4.00
CA ILE A 31 6.59 10.13 3.76
C ILE A 31 7.03 8.66 3.90
N GLY A 32 6.36 7.90 4.76
CA GLY A 32 6.57 6.45 4.85
C GLY A 32 5.72 5.72 3.83
N MET A 33 6.29 4.81 3.03
CA MET A 33 5.53 4.01 2.06
C MET A 33 6.27 2.73 1.67
N ASN A 34 5.57 1.84 0.98
CA ASN A 34 6.20 0.66 0.40
C ASN A 34 7.30 1.06 -0.59
N GLY A 35 8.46 0.42 -0.46
CA GLY A 35 9.58 0.58 -1.37
C GLY A 35 9.33 -0.05 -2.76
N GLY A 36 10.33 0.07 -3.63
CA GLY A 36 10.30 -0.55 -4.96
C GLY A 36 9.42 0.19 -5.98
N PRO A 37 8.49 -0.48 -6.70
CA PRO A 37 7.72 0.15 -7.78
C PRO A 37 6.88 1.35 -7.31
N MET A 38 6.25 1.28 -6.13
CA MET A 38 5.49 2.39 -5.56
C MET A 38 6.40 3.59 -5.29
N GLU A 39 7.47 3.40 -4.52
CA GLU A 39 8.45 4.46 -4.24
C GLU A 39 8.95 5.11 -5.54
N LYS A 40 9.33 4.30 -6.53
CA LYS A 40 9.81 4.79 -7.82
C LYS A 40 8.76 5.63 -8.54
N ALA A 41 7.50 5.20 -8.59
CA ALA A 41 6.43 5.93 -9.24
C ALA A 41 6.19 7.29 -8.56
N TYR A 42 6.11 7.31 -7.23
CA TYR A 42 5.88 8.54 -6.49
C TYR A 42 7.07 9.50 -6.57
N THR A 43 8.30 9.05 -6.36
CA THR A 43 9.49 9.90 -6.39
C THR A 43 9.79 10.47 -7.76
N SER A 44 9.50 9.72 -8.82
CA SER A 44 9.83 10.16 -10.19
C SER A 44 8.73 10.99 -10.87
N GLN A 45 7.45 10.81 -10.52
CA GLN A 45 6.34 11.38 -11.27
C GLN A 45 5.32 12.16 -10.45
N VAL A 46 5.13 11.83 -9.18
CA VAL A 46 4.07 12.44 -8.36
C VAL A 46 4.63 13.54 -7.47
N LEU A 47 5.60 13.21 -6.62
CA LEU A 47 6.14 14.14 -5.62
C LEU A 47 6.82 15.38 -6.19
N PRO A 48 7.48 15.36 -7.37
CA PRO A 48 8.13 16.56 -7.93
C PRO A 48 7.18 17.73 -8.14
N ASP A 49 5.90 17.50 -8.45
CA ASP A 49 4.92 18.58 -8.60
C ASP A 49 4.63 19.27 -7.27
N PHE A 50 4.47 18.48 -6.22
CA PHE A 50 4.25 19.01 -4.88
C PHE A 50 5.47 19.78 -4.36
N GLU A 51 6.67 19.23 -4.56
CA GLU A 51 7.94 19.84 -4.18
C GLU A 51 8.08 21.22 -4.83
N LYS A 52 7.84 21.30 -6.14
CA LYS A 52 7.91 22.55 -6.90
C LYS A 52 6.88 23.57 -6.45
N ALA A 53 5.62 23.14 -6.25
CA ALA A 53 4.54 24.04 -5.89
C ALA A 53 4.68 24.63 -4.47
N ASN A 54 5.35 23.92 -3.56
CA ASN A 54 5.49 24.32 -2.15
C ASN A 54 6.91 24.72 -1.76
N ASN A 55 7.88 24.68 -2.68
CA ASN A 55 9.30 24.91 -2.40
C ASN A 55 9.85 24.07 -1.24
N VAL A 56 9.58 22.75 -1.29
CA VAL A 56 9.94 21.77 -0.28
C VAL A 56 10.60 20.55 -0.92
N LYS A 57 11.27 19.75 -0.09
CA LYS A 57 11.75 18.40 -0.48
C LYS A 57 10.92 17.35 0.24
N VAL A 58 10.44 16.35 -0.51
CA VAL A 58 9.76 15.17 0.04
C VAL A 58 10.70 13.98 -0.02
N VAL A 59 11.01 13.41 1.13
CA VAL A 59 11.91 12.25 1.25
C VAL A 59 11.07 11.01 1.62
N VAL A 60 11.21 9.97 0.81
CA VAL A 60 10.55 8.69 1.09
C VAL A 60 11.35 7.90 2.13
N VAL A 61 10.66 7.37 3.12
CA VAL A 61 11.15 6.39 4.10
C VAL A 61 10.57 5.03 3.70
N PRO A 62 11.32 4.22 2.93
CA PRO A 62 10.79 2.97 2.41
C PRO A 62 10.72 1.88 3.47
N GLY A 63 9.76 0.97 3.30
CA GLY A 63 9.57 -0.20 4.15
C GLY A 63 8.26 -0.90 3.81
N THR A 64 8.04 -2.10 4.34
CA THR A 64 6.70 -2.68 4.35
C THR A 64 5.78 -1.86 5.24
N SER A 65 4.46 -2.00 5.09
CA SER A 65 3.50 -1.29 5.95
C SER A 65 3.77 -1.55 7.44
N SER A 66 4.14 -2.77 7.80
CA SER A 66 4.51 -3.13 9.19
C SER A 66 5.80 -2.46 9.65
N ASP A 67 6.83 -2.36 8.78
CA ASP A 67 8.08 -1.67 9.11
C ASP A 67 7.87 -0.17 9.31
N VAL A 68 7.06 0.46 8.45
CA VAL A 68 6.70 1.88 8.55
C VAL A 68 5.95 2.13 9.85
N LEU A 69 4.96 1.29 10.20
CA LEU A 69 4.22 1.40 11.46
C LEU A 69 5.15 1.22 12.66
N ALA A 70 6.07 0.25 12.64
CA ALA A 70 7.02 0.02 13.73
C ALA A 70 7.93 1.23 13.94
N LYS A 71 8.47 1.84 12.86
CA LYS A 71 9.26 3.08 12.93
C LYS A 71 8.46 4.25 13.50
N LEU A 72 7.18 4.35 13.10
CA LEU A 72 6.28 5.39 13.58
C LEU A 72 6.01 5.26 15.09
N LEU A 73 5.74 4.06 15.57
CA LEU A 73 5.50 3.77 16.98
C LEU A 73 6.75 4.01 17.86
N ALA A 74 7.92 3.64 17.37
CA ALA A 74 9.19 3.88 18.07
C ALA A 74 9.47 5.37 18.31
N ASN A 75 8.95 6.24 17.44
CA ASN A 75 9.17 7.69 17.48
C ASN A 75 7.87 8.50 17.68
N ARG A 76 6.82 7.91 18.25
CA ARG A 76 5.47 8.52 18.30
C ARG A 76 5.38 9.87 18.97
N ASN A 77 6.31 10.19 19.89
CA ASN A 77 6.34 11.46 20.63
C ASN A 77 7.03 12.59 19.84
N SER A 78 7.88 12.24 18.88
CA SER A 78 8.57 13.17 17.98
C SER A 78 8.76 12.49 16.63
N PRO A 79 7.66 12.26 15.87
CA PRO A 79 7.71 11.48 14.65
C PRO A 79 8.49 12.20 13.57
N GLN A 80 9.36 11.46 12.88
CA GLN A 80 10.09 11.97 11.72
C GLN A 80 9.21 12.04 10.47
N MET A 81 8.27 11.08 10.32
CA MET A 81 7.37 11.02 9.18
C MET A 81 6.17 11.95 9.38
N HIS A 82 5.74 12.59 8.30
CA HIS A 82 4.64 13.56 8.26
C HIS A 82 3.35 12.91 7.71
N VAL A 83 3.52 12.04 6.72
CA VAL A 83 2.46 11.26 6.10
C VAL A 83 2.95 9.82 5.99
N VAL A 84 2.07 8.86 6.13
CA VAL A 84 2.38 7.44 5.90
C VAL A 84 1.36 6.79 4.98
N PHE A 85 1.82 5.85 4.16
CA PHE A 85 1.01 4.93 3.38
C PHE A 85 1.11 3.56 4.02
N LEU A 86 -0.01 2.98 4.35
CA LEU A 86 -0.10 1.65 4.97
C LEU A 86 -1.23 0.86 4.31
N ASP A 87 -1.05 -0.45 4.17
CA ASP A 87 -2.15 -1.33 3.81
C ASP A 87 -3.26 -1.22 4.85
N ASP A 88 -4.50 -1.32 4.42
CA ASP A 88 -5.71 -1.06 5.23
C ASP A 88 -5.72 -1.78 6.60
N GLY A 89 -5.33 -3.05 6.67
CA GLY A 89 -5.24 -3.77 7.94
C GLY A 89 -4.16 -3.22 8.89
N VAL A 90 -3.07 -2.68 8.35
CA VAL A 90 -2.01 -2.02 9.14
C VAL A 90 -2.42 -0.60 9.49
N MET A 91 -3.12 0.10 8.57
CA MET A 91 -3.69 1.42 8.83
C MET A 91 -4.72 1.38 9.96
N ALA A 92 -5.63 0.40 9.98
CA ALA A 92 -6.59 0.21 11.06
C ALA A 92 -5.88 0.09 12.42
N ARG A 93 -4.75 -0.64 12.50
CA ARG A 93 -3.92 -0.69 13.71
C ARG A 93 -3.28 0.66 14.04
N ALA A 94 -2.74 1.37 13.05
CA ALA A 94 -2.15 2.70 13.26
C ALA A 94 -3.17 3.68 13.85
N VAL A 95 -4.40 3.65 13.34
CA VAL A 95 -5.52 4.46 13.85
C VAL A 95 -5.87 4.08 15.28
N SER A 96 -6.01 2.78 15.58
CA SER A 96 -6.32 2.31 16.94
C SER A 96 -5.23 2.65 17.96
N MET A 97 -3.97 2.74 17.53
CA MET A 97 -2.84 3.17 18.35
C MET A 97 -2.70 4.70 18.46
N GLY A 98 -3.58 5.47 17.81
CA GLY A 98 -3.65 6.92 17.94
C GLY A 98 -2.50 7.68 17.29
N VAL A 99 -1.84 7.10 16.25
CA VAL A 99 -0.70 7.75 15.57
C VAL A 99 -1.10 8.52 14.32
N CYS A 100 -2.36 8.41 13.89
CA CYS A 100 -2.95 9.20 12.82
C CYS A 100 -3.72 10.40 13.39
N GLN A 101 -3.78 11.51 12.66
CA GLN A 101 -4.68 12.62 12.93
C GLN A 101 -5.70 12.77 11.80
N LYS A 102 -6.85 13.33 12.13
CA LYS A 102 -7.92 13.61 11.17
C LYS A 102 -7.38 14.43 9.99
N LEU A 103 -7.80 14.08 8.78
CA LEU A 103 -7.59 14.90 7.59
C LEU A 103 -8.45 16.17 7.68
N ASP A 104 -7.89 17.30 7.25
CA ASP A 104 -8.64 18.53 7.16
C ASP A 104 -9.77 18.38 6.13
N ASP A 105 -10.92 19.01 6.41
CA ASP A 105 -12.03 19.02 5.47
C ASP A 105 -11.60 19.70 4.16
N ALA A 106 -11.64 18.93 3.08
CA ALA A 106 -11.22 19.38 1.76
C ALA A 106 -12.10 18.77 0.65
N PRO A 107 -12.34 19.50 -0.45
CA PRO A 107 -13.15 18.99 -1.56
C PRO A 107 -12.70 17.64 -2.09
N VAL A 108 -11.39 17.40 -2.12
CA VAL A 108 -10.79 16.15 -2.62
C VAL A 108 -11.31 14.89 -1.92
N LEU A 109 -11.71 14.99 -0.65
CA LEU A 109 -12.27 13.85 0.09
C LEU A 109 -13.63 13.41 -0.47
N LYS A 110 -14.36 14.31 -1.13
CA LYS A 110 -15.66 14.03 -1.77
C LYS A 110 -15.52 13.44 -3.16
N GLU A 111 -14.31 13.46 -3.71
CA GLU A 111 -13.98 12.90 -5.03
C GLU A 111 -13.53 11.44 -4.93
N LEU A 112 -13.35 10.91 -3.71
CA LEU A 112 -12.94 9.54 -3.49
C LEU A 112 -14.13 8.59 -3.51
N TYR A 113 -13.93 7.37 -4.00
CA TYR A 113 -14.90 6.29 -3.81
C TYR A 113 -15.27 6.17 -2.32
N PRO A 114 -16.55 5.94 -1.98
CA PRO A 114 -16.99 5.88 -0.58
C PRO A 114 -16.19 4.92 0.29
N PHE A 115 -15.80 3.75 -0.24
CA PHE A 115 -15.00 2.76 0.48
C PHE A 115 -13.55 3.20 0.73
N ALA A 116 -13.05 4.20 0.01
CA ALA A 116 -11.70 4.73 0.20
C ALA A 116 -11.63 5.83 1.27
N ARG A 117 -12.76 6.24 1.86
CA ARG A 117 -12.79 7.16 2.99
C ARG A 117 -12.87 6.39 4.29
N MET A 118 -11.89 6.58 5.16
CA MET A 118 -11.95 6.00 6.50
C MET A 118 -12.97 6.77 7.36
N LYS A 119 -13.53 6.06 8.35
CA LYS A 119 -14.43 6.67 9.32
C LYS A 119 -13.81 7.92 9.95
N ASP A 120 -14.62 8.96 10.12
CA ASP A 120 -14.23 10.25 10.71
C ASP A 120 -13.08 10.96 9.97
N ASP A 121 -12.81 10.60 8.71
CA ASP A 121 -11.73 11.13 7.87
C ASP A 121 -10.34 11.03 8.54
N ILE A 122 -10.09 9.99 9.33
CA ILE A 122 -8.81 9.76 9.99
C ILE A 122 -7.71 9.35 9.01
N GLY A 123 -8.09 8.98 7.82
CA GLY A 123 -7.25 8.60 6.69
C GLY A 123 -8.09 8.37 5.45
N ALA A 124 -7.43 8.12 4.34
CA ALA A 124 -8.11 7.82 3.08
C ALA A 124 -7.23 6.97 2.16
N GLY A 125 -7.86 6.15 1.33
CA GLY A 125 -7.17 5.34 0.33
C GLY A 125 -6.53 6.19 -0.77
N VAL A 126 -5.29 5.89 -1.11
CA VAL A 126 -4.56 6.47 -2.24
C VAL A 126 -4.43 5.51 -3.42
N GLN A 127 -4.63 4.24 -3.14
CA GLN A 127 -4.53 3.16 -4.12
C GLN A 127 -5.49 2.05 -3.78
N LEU A 128 -6.19 1.59 -4.80
CA LEU A 128 -7.00 0.38 -4.76
C LEU A 128 -6.16 -0.80 -5.22
N GLY A 129 -6.23 -1.88 -4.48
CA GLY A 129 -5.80 -3.20 -4.88
C GLY A 129 -6.94 -4.20 -4.73
N MET A 130 -6.78 -5.36 -5.32
CA MET A 130 -7.73 -6.45 -5.20
C MET A 130 -6.96 -7.75 -5.19
N THR A 131 -6.96 -8.43 -4.05
CA THR A 131 -6.40 -9.76 -4.00
C THR A 131 -7.36 -10.73 -4.66
N GLY A 132 -6.90 -11.31 -5.75
CA GLY A 132 -7.58 -12.35 -6.49
C GLY A 132 -6.63 -13.50 -6.76
N ILE A 133 -6.72 -14.12 -7.92
CA ILE A 133 -5.98 -15.33 -8.26
C ILE A 133 -4.96 -15.02 -9.34
N GLY A 134 -3.68 -15.14 -9.00
CA GLY A 134 -2.60 -15.22 -9.98
C GLY A 134 -2.43 -16.66 -10.47
N TYR A 135 -2.05 -16.83 -11.72
CA TYR A 135 -1.77 -18.15 -12.27
C TYR A 135 -0.66 -18.14 -13.32
N ASN A 136 0.04 -19.25 -13.48
CA ASN A 136 1.12 -19.43 -14.45
C ASN A 136 0.52 -19.72 -15.83
N THR A 137 0.53 -18.72 -16.72
CA THR A 137 -0.09 -18.84 -18.05
C THR A 137 0.59 -19.88 -18.93
N LYS A 138 1.91 -20.05 -18.83
CA LYS A 138 2.68 -21.06 -19.58
C LYS A 138 2.31 -22.47 -19.14
N LEU A 139 2.34 -22.73 -17.82
CA LEU A 139 1.97 -24.02 -17.26
C LEU A 139 0.52 -24.37 -17.57
N PHE A 140 -0.39 -23.42 -17.48
CA PHE A 140 -1.81 -23.63 -17.80
C PHE A 140 -2.01 -24.00 -19.26
N ALA A 141 -1.31 -23.34 -20.20
CA ALA A 141 -1.34 -23.67 -21.61
C ALA A 141 -0.77 -25.08 -21.87
N GLU A 142 0.37 -25.43 -21.28
CA GLU A 142 1.00 -26.76 -21.40
C GLU A 142 0.10 -27.90 -20.88
N LYS A 143 -0.67 -27.63 -19.83
CA LYS A 143 -1.58 -28.60 -19.22
C LYS A 143 -2.99 -28.59 -19.83
N GLY A 144 -3.29 -27.67 -20.74
CA GLY A 144 -4.64 -27.47 -21.26
C GLY A 144 -5.65 -27.01 -20.19
N TRP A 145 -5.20 -26.30 -19.16
CA TRP A 145 -6.06 -25.80 -18.10
C TRP A 145 -6.66 -24.44 -18.48
N ALA A 146 -7.96 -24.29 -18.26
CA ALA A 146 -8.60 -22.98 -18.34
C ALA A 146 -8.15 -22.12 -17.12
N PRO A 147 -8.12 -20.77 -17.26
CA PRO A 147 -7.86 -19.87 -16.14
C PRO A 147 -8.76 -20.18 -14.93
N PRO A 148 -8.27 -19.99 -13.69
CA PRO A 148 -9.08 -20.22 -12.49
C PRO A 148 -10.24 -19.23 -12.42
N THR A 149 -11.36 -19.61 -11.80
CA THR A 149 -12.58 -18.79 -11.72
C THR A 149 -13.16 -18.66 -10.34
N SER A 150 -12.62 -19.39 -9.36
CA SER A 150 -13.14 -19.45 -8.00
C SER A 150 -11.99 -19.57 -6.98
N TRP A 151 -12.16 -18.97 -5.81
CA TRP A 151 -11.26 -19.23 -4.69
C TRP A 151 -11.20 -20.71 -4.30
N MET A 152 -12.25 -21.48 -4.56
CA MET A 152 -12.22 -22.93 -4.34
C MET A 152 -11.37 -23.69 -5.35
N ASP A 153 -10.88 -23.05 -6.42
CA ASP A 153 -9.90 -23.68 -7.30
C ASP A 153 -8.59 -24.04 -6.57
N PHE A 154 -8.23 -23.34 -5.49
CA PHE A 154 -7.12 -23.72 -4.62
C PHE A 154 -7.28 -25.13 -4.00
N ALA A 155 -8.50 -25.59 -3.81
CA ALA A 155 -8.82 -26.91 -3.31
C ALA A 155 -8.99 -27.96 -4.44
N ASN A 156 -8.90 -27.57 -5.72
CA ASN A 156 -9.10 -28.48 -6.83
C ASN A 156 -7.93 -29.44 -6.99
N PRO A 157 -8.14 -30.78 -6.94
CA PRO A 157 -7.06 -31.77 -7.01
C PRO A 157 -6.20 -31.70 -8.27
N LYS A 158 -6.69 -31.09 -9.37
CA LYS A 158 -5.90 -30.88 -10.59
C LYS A 158 -4.65 -30.03 -10.35
N TYR A 159 -4.66 -29.19 -9.32
CA TYR A 159 -3.54 -28.31 -8.96
C TYR A 159 -2.65 -28.87 -7.83
N LYS A 160 -2.76 -30.17 -7.54
CA LYS A 160 -1.92 -30.83 -6.51
C LYS A 160 -0.44 -30.56 -6.76
N GLY A 161 0.26 -30.02 -5.72
CA GLY A 161 1.67 -29.64 -5.81
C GLY A 161 1.95 -28.46 -6.76
N LYS A 162 0.93 -27.63 -7.05
CA LYS A 162 1.04 -26.42 -7.88
C LYS A 162 0.45 -25.17 -7.24
N VAL A 163 -0.10 -25.29 -6.05
CA VAL A 163 -0.54 -24.14 -5.26
C VAL A 163 0.67 -23.60 -4.49
N VAL A 164 1.01 -22.33 -4.71
CA VAL A 164 1.89 -21.57 -3.82
C VAL A 164 1.01 -20.62 -3.04
N PHE A 165 1.02 -20.74 -1.73
CA PHE A 165 0.18 -19.90 -0.89
C PHE A 165 1.07 -18.98 -0.04
N GLN A 166 0.80 -17.68 -0.07
CA GLN A 166 1.54 -16.78 0.81
C GLN A 166 1.06 -16.98 2.24
N SER A 167 2.00 -16.92 3.20
CA SER A 167 1.68 -17.08 4.61
C SER A 167 0.62 -16.05 5.06
N ALA A 168 -0.50 -16.53 5.60
CA ALA A 168 -1.52 -15.63 6.12
C ALA A 168 -1.04 -14.83 7.33
N SER A 169 0.00 -15.30 8.03
CA SER A 169 0.58 -14.60 9.19
C SER A 169 1.48 -13.41 8.80
N SER A 170 2.09 -13.43 7.61
CA SER A 170 3.06 -12.41 7.18
C SER A 170 2.65 -11.62 5.94
N SER A 171 1.71 -12.14 5.13
CA SER A 171 1.29 -11.53 3.87
C SER A 171 -0.20 -11.17 3.87
N THR A 172 -0.53 -9.94 3.49
CA THR A 172 -1.91 -9.50 3.25
C THR A 172 -2.58 -10.35 2.17
N PHE A 173 -1.87 -10.73 1.10
CA PHE A 173 -2.44 -11.56 0.04
C PHE A 173 -2.80 -12.97 0.53
N GLY A 174 -1.95 -13.55 1.38
CA GLY A 174 -2.23 -14.84 2.01
C GLY A 174 -3.43 -14.77 2.96
N LEU A 175 -3.50 -13.73 3.79
CA LEU A 175 -4.65 -13.52 4.66
C LEU A 175 -5.94 -13.36 3.87
N HIS A 176 -5.94 -12.55 2.83
CA HIS A 176 -7.09 -12.34 1.97
C HIS A 176 -7.55 -13.65 1.30
N GLY A 177 -6.62 -14.43 0.75
CA GLY A 177 -6.92 -15.74 0.18
C GLY A 177 -7.51 -16.71 1.22
N PHE A 178 -6.93 -16.74 2.43
CA PHE A 178 -7.45 -17.54 3.53
C PHE A 178 -8.87 -17.12 3.94
N LEU A 179 -9.12 -15.83 4.12
CA LEU A 179 -10.45 -15.32 4.51
C LEU A 179 -11.50 -15.57 3.43
N ALA A 180 -11.14 -15.39 2.15
CA ALA A 180 -12.04 -15.68 1.03
C ALA A 180 -12.44 -17.16 1.00
N ILE A 181 -11.47 -18.07 1.14
CA ILE A 181 -11.70 -19.51 1.21
C ILE A 181 -12.49 -19.89 2.47
N ASN A 182 -12.15 -19.31 3.63
CA ASN A 182 -12.88 -19.50 4.89
C ASN A 182 -14.37 -19.18 4.74
N ARG A 183 -14.72 -18.06 4.10
CA ARG A 183 -16.13 -17.68 3.85
C ARG A 183 -16.86 -18.74 3.02
N LEU A 184 -16.22 -19.29 1.99
CA LEU A 184 -16.78 -20.35 1.16
C LEU A 184 -16.91 -21.69 1.91
N MET A 185 -16.13 -21.89 2.97
CA MET A 185 -16.24 -23.02 3.88
C MET A 185 -17.29 -22.82 4.99
N GLY A 186 -17.98 -21.68 5.01
CA GLY A 186 -19.03 -21.33 5.99
C GLY A 186 -18.54 -20.46 7.16
N GLY A 187 -17.36 -19.86 7.04
CA GLY A 187 -16.80 -18.92 8.03
C GLY A 187 -17.15 -17.46 7.74
N SER A 188 -16.53 -16.57 8.52
CA SER A 188 -16.64 -15.11 8.40
C SER A 188 -15.35 -14.45 8.89
N ASP A 189 -15.30 -13.10 8.90
CA ASP A 189 -14.18 -12.35 9.48
C ASP A 189 -14.10 -12.44 11.00
N GLN A 190 -15.19 -12.86 11.66
CA GLN A 190 -15.27 -13.12 13.09
C GLN A 190 -15.08 -14.60 13.43
N ASN A 191 -15.30 -15.50 12.46
CA ASN A 191 -15.20 -16.94 12.65
C ASN A 191 -14.38 -17.59 11.54
N VAL A 192 -13.13 -17.89 11.83
CA VAL A 192 -12.19 -18.55 10.92
C VAL A 192 -12.05 -20.05 11.14
N GLU A 193 -12.86 -20.62 12.06
CA GLU A 193 -12.81 -22.05 12.40
C GLU A 193 -13.05 -22.97 11.19
N PRO A 194 -14.03 -22.70 10.30
CA PRO A 194 -14.22 -23.54 9.12
C PRO A 194 -13.00 -23.61 8.19
N GLY A 195 -12.31 -22.47 8.01
CA GLY A 195 -11.09 -22.40 7.20
C GLY A 195 -9.98 -23.25 7.82
N PHE A 196 -9.68 -23.06 9.10
CA PHE A 196 -8.62 -23.80 9.78
C PHE A 196 -8.90 -25.30 9.85
N SER A 197 -10.11 -25.71 10.23
CA SER A 197 -10.45 -27.13 10.42
C SER A 197 -10.46 -27.93 9.12
N LYS A 198 -10.80 -27.29 8.00
CA LYS A 198 -10.90 -27.96 6.69
C LYS A 198 -9.64 -27.80 5.82
N TRP A 199 -8.71 -26.90 6.17
CA TRP A 199 -7.54 -26.57 5.31
C TRP A 199 -6.70 -27.78 4.95
N SER A 200 -6.34 -28.60 5.94
CA SER A 200 -5.49 -29.78 5.75
C SER A 200 -6.07 -30.86 4.84
N THR A 201 -7.39 -30.87 4.68
CA THR A 201 -8.10 -31.86 3.83
C THR A 201 -8.55 -31.27 2.49
N THR A 202 -8.46 -29.96 2.30
CA THR A 202 -8.95 -29.27 1.09
C THR A 202 -7.80 -28.57 0.35
N VAL A 203 -7.39 -27.39 0.78
CA VAL A 203 -6.34 -26.59 0.12
C VAL A 203 -4.94 -27.15 0.39
N GLY A 204 -4.65 -27.52 1.65
CA GLY A 204 -3.35 -27.98 2.09
C GLY A 204 -2.71 -29.05 1.21
N PRO A 205 -3.44 -30.12 0.79
CA PRO A 205 -2.88 -31.17 -0.07
C PRO A 205 -2.37 -30.70 -1.43
N ASN A 206 -2.82 -29.52 -1.90
CA ASN A 206 -2.40 -28.94 -3.17
C ASN A 206 -1.22 -27.97 -3.03
N VAL A 207 -0.94 -27.49 -1.81
CA VAL A 207 0.13 -26.52 -1.56
C VAL A 207 1.49 -27.19 -1.67
N VAL A 208 2.35 -26.65 -2.52
CA VAL A 208 3.74 -27.05 -2.65
C VAL A 208 4.62 -26.29 -1.66
N GLU A 209 4.30 -25.02 -1.42
CA GLU A 209 5.07 -24.19 -0.49
C GLU A 209 4.21 -23.04 0.05
N TYR A 210 4.41 -22.73 1.34
CA TYR A 210 3.98 -21.49 1.96
C TYR A 210 5.14 -20.50 1.95
N ILE A 211 4.95 -19.33 1.31
CA ILE A 211 5.99 -18.32 1.17
C ILE A 211 5.66 -17.07 2.01
N PRO A 212 6.65 -16.43 2.65
CA PRO A 212 6.39 -15.27 3.51
C PRO A 212 5.98 -14.02 2.75
N ASN A 213 6.37 -13.92 1.47
CA ASN A 213 6.09 -12.79 0.59
C ASN A 213 6.25 -13.19 -0.88
N SER A 214 5.99 -12.24 -1.81
CA SER A 214 6.02 -12.50 -3.25
C SER A 214 7.43 -12.59 -3.88
N ALA A 215 8.51 -12.41 -3.13
CA ALA A 215 9.86 -12.33 -3.71
C ALA A 215 10.26 -13.64 -4.42
N LYS A 216 9.95 -14.79 -3.81
CA LYS A 216 10.24 -16.12 -4.36
C LYS A 216 9.29 -16.53 -5.48
N LEU A 217 8.12 -15.90 -5.58
CA LEU A 217 7.07 -16.29 -6.51
C LEU A 217 7.53 -16.24 -7.97
N SER A 218 8.31 -15.22 -8.32
CA SER A 218 8.85 -15.06 -9.68
C SER A 218 9.67 -16.28 -10.13
N GLU A 219 10.54 -16.77 -9.28
CA GLU A 219 11.37 -17.96 -9.53
C GLU A 219 10.48 -19.21 -9.66
N MET A 220 9.58 -19.42 -8.71
CA MET A 220 8.69 -20.58 -8.71
C MET A 220 7.74 -20.63 -9.92
N VAL A 221 7.34 -19.47 -10.45
CA VAL A 221 6.57 -19.41 -11.71
C VAL A 221 7.44 -19.82 -12.90
N GLN A 222 8.69 -19.33 -12.97
CA GLN A 222 9.59 -19.64 -14.09
C GLN A 222 9.97 -21.13 -14.12
N THR A 223 10.18 -21.76 -12.97
CA THR A 223 10.48 -23.19 -12.85
C THR A 223 9.24 -24.08 -13.05
N GLY A 224 8.03 -23.49 -13.09
CA GLY A 224 6.78 -24.23 -13.19
C GLY A 224 6.34 -24.91 -11.88
N GLU A 225 6.93 -24.56 -10.77
CA GLU A 225 6.52 -25.00 -9.43
C GLU A 225 5.21 -24.31 -9.02
N ALA A 226 5.15 -22.98 -9.19
CA ALA A 226 3.93 -22.20 -8.93
C ALA A 226 2.98 -22.25 -10.12
N GLY A 227 1.81 -22.83 -9.91
CA GLY A 227 0.72 -22.86 -10.88
C GLY A 227 -0.37 -21.85 -10.57
N ILE A 228 -0.81 -21.75 -9.31
CA ILE A 228 -1.88 -20.88 -8.84
C ILE A 228 -1.53 -20.31 -7.47
N PHE A 229 -1.82 -19.03 -7.23
CA PHE A 229 -1.43 -18.30 -6.01
C PHE A 229 -2.30 -17.04 -5.80
N PRO A 230 -2.52 -16.58 -4.55
CA PRO A 230 -3.15 -15.29 -4.29
C PRO A 230 -2.25 -14.13 -4.73
N LEU A 231 -2.78 -13.17 -5.51
CA LEU A 231 -2.02 -12.00 -5.94
C LEU A 231 -2.95 -10.87 -6.40
N THR A 232 -2.40 -9.65 -6.57
CA THR A 232 -3.12 -8.50 -7.10
C THR A 232 -2.85 -8.28 -8.60
N PRO A 233 -3.74 -7.57 -9.34
CA PRO A 233 -3.49 -7.22 -10.74
C PRO A 233 -2.20 -6.42 -10.94
N THR A 234 -1.91 -5.48 -10.02
CA THR A 234 -0.69 -4.65 -10.09
C THR A 234 0.56 -5.52 -9.97
N ALA A 235 0.61 -6.43 -8.98
CA ALA A 235 1.75 -7.33 -8.80
C ALA A 235 1.89 -8.32 -9.96
N VAL A 236 0.78 -8.78 -10.55
CA VAL A 236 0.81 -9.57 -11.80
C VAL A 236 1.42 -8.75 -12.93
N GLY A 237 1.00 -7.49 -13.10
CA GLY A 237 1.55 -6.59 -14.10
C GLY A 237 3.06 -6.36 -13.94
N ASP A 238 3.55 -6.22 -12.70
CA ASP A 238 4.99 -6.07 -12.42
C ASP A 238 5.79 -7.34 -12.77
N LEU A 239 5.21 -8.52 -12.58
CA LEU A 239 5.82 -9.78 -13.00
C LEU A 239 5.82 -9.92 -14.53
N GLN A 240 4.74 -9.53 -15.20
CA GLN A 240 4.65 -9.54 -16.67
C GLN A 240 5.69 -8.62 -17.31
N ASP A 241 5.93 -7.44 -16.73
CA ASP A 241 6.98 -6.50 -17.21
C ASP A 241 8.39 -7.10 -17.10
N LYS A 242 8.59 -8.05 -16.20
CA LYS A 242 9.84 -8.82 -16.07
C LYS A 242 9.87 -10.06 -16.98
N GLY A 243 8.87 -10.24 -17.84
CA GLY A 243 8.77 -11.39 -18.73
C GLY A 243 8.30 -12.68 -18.04
N ILE A 244 7.77 -12.61 -16.81
CA ILE A 244 7.26 -13.79 -16.10
C ILE A 244 5.87 -14.16 -16.67
N PRO A 245 5.62 -15.44 -17.02
CA PRO A 245 4.38 -15.85 -17.65
C PRO A 245 3.24 -16.01 -16.64
N VAL A 246 2.69 -14.92 -16.15
CA VAL A 246 1.59 -14.88 -15.19
C VAL A 246 0.36 -14.21 -15.76
N GLY A 247 -0.82 -14.59 -15.26
CA GLY A 247 -2.10 -13.95 -15.51
C GLY A 247 -2.83 -13.68 -14.21
N TYR A 248 -3.79 -12.78 -14.26
CA TYR A 248 -4.71 -12.49 -13.17
C TYR A 248 -6.10 -13.00 -13.54
N ALA A 249 -6.77 -13.64 -12.59
CA ALA A 249 -8.16 -14.03 -12.68
C ALA A 249 -8.95 -13.45 -11.51
N ASN A 250 -10.06 -12.78 -11.83
CA ASN A 250 -10.99 -12.30 -10.82
C ASN A 250 -11.92 -13.44 -10.42
N PRO A 251 -11.92 -13.90 -9.16
CA PRO A 251 -12.82 -14.99 -8.72
C PRO A 251 -14.28 -14.56 -8.86
N LYS A 252 -15.16 -15.50 -9.23
CA LYS A 252 -16.60 -15.24 -9.34
C LYS A 252 -17.27 -14.80 -8.04
N GLU A 253 -16.68 -15.16 -6.90
CA GLU A 253 -17.11 -14.76 -5.56
C GLU A 253 -16.63 -13.34 -5.20
N GLY A 254 -15.86 -12.71 -6.08
CA GLY A 254 -15.19 -11.42 -5.88
C GLY A 254 -13.77 -11.54 -5.36
N ALA A 255 -12.91 -10.64 -5.80
CA ALA A 255 -11.60 -10.43 -5.21
C ALA A 255 -11.76 -9.72 -3.85
N VAL A 256 -10.78 -9.87 -2.96
CA VAL A 256 -10.79 -9.17 -1.67
C VAL A 256 -10.18 -7.78 -1.84
N LEU A 257 -10.92 -6.76 -1.41
CA LEU A 257 -10.46 -5.37 -1.44
C LEU A 257 -9.17 -5.23 -0.63
N LEU A 258 -8.21 -4.53 -1.21
CA LEU A 258 -6.99 -4.07 -0.56
C LEU A 258 -6.89 -2.58 -0.80
N LEU A 259 -6.79 -1.79 0.24
CA LEU A 259 -6.47 -0.38 0.13
C LEU A 259 -5.04 -0.13 0.61
N VAL A 260 -4.36 0.76 -0.06
CA VAL A 260 -3.24 1.47 0.53
C VAL A 260 -3.78 2.82 0.96
N ASP A 261 -3.88 3.00 2.26
CA ASP A 261 -4.41 4.21 2.87
C ASP A 261 -3.29 5.16 3.24
N LEU A 262 -3.56 6.46 3.16
CA LEU A 262 -2.71 7.47 3.80
C LEU A 262 -3.33 7.96 5.10
N CYS A 263 -2.48 8.32 6.06
CA CYS A 263 -2.86 9.24 7.12
C CYS A 263 -1.77 10.28 7.36
N VAL A 264 -2.19 11.43 7.88
CA VAL A 264 -1.27 12.43 8.43
C VAL A 264 -0.86 11.98 9.82
N VAL A 265 0.44 11.95 10.07
CA VAL A 265 1.00 11.50 11.35
C VAL A 265 0.71 12.51 12.44
N LYS A 266 0.17 12.06 13.56
CA LYS A 266 -0.10 12.91 14.72
C LYS A 266 1.21 13.41 15.32
N ASN A 267 1.23 14.67 15.78
CA ASN A 267 2.40 15.34 16.38
C ASN A 267 3.61 15.47 15.44
N ASN A 268 3.42 15.42 14.12
CA ASN A 268 4.50 15.68 13.17
C ASN A 268 4.98 17.15 13.24
N ALA A 269 6.18 17.40 12.73
CA ALA A 269 6.84 18.70 12.85
C ALA A 269 6.19 19.84 12.03
N ASP A 270 5.42 19.52 10.96
CA ASP A 270 4.75 20.50 10.10
C ASP A 270 3.36 20.01 9.70
N PRO A 271 2.35 20.08 10.61
CA PRO A 271 1.02 19.55 10.36
C PRO A 271 0.32 20.16 9.15
N GLN A 272 0.50 21.46 8.91
CA GLN A 272 -0.14 22.15 7.80
C GLN A 272 0.40 21.67 6.45
N LEU A 273 1.72 21.51 6.34
CA LEU A 273 2.34 21.01 5.12
C LEU A 273 2.03 19.52 4.91
N ALA A 274 1.95 18.74 5.99
CA ALA A 274 1.53 17.33 5.93
C ALA A 274 0.08 17.19 5.42
N GLN A 275 -0.85 18.04 5.87
CA GLN A 275 -2.22 18.07 5.36
C GLN A 275 -2.28 18.44 3.87
N LYS A 276 -1.52 19.45 3.44
CA LYS A 276 -1.40 19.81 2.02
C LYS A 276 -0.87 18.65 1.18
N LEU A 277 0.15 17.93 1.68
CA LEU A 277 0.68 16.76 0.99
C LEU A 277 -0.39 15.66 0.89
N ALA A 278 -1.09 15.36 1.97
CA ALA A 278 -2.15 14.37 1.98
C ALA A 278 -3.25 14.69 0.95
N GLN A 279 -3.74 15.94 0.93
CA GLN A 279 -4.75 16.40 -0.05
C GLN A 279 -4.23 16.31 -1.48
N PHE A 280 -2.97 16.69 -1.74
CA PHE A 280 -2.35 16.57 -3.04
C PHE A 280 -2.29 15.11 -3.50
N LEU A 281 -1.87 14.18 -2.63
CA LEU A 281 -1.74 12.76 -2.95
C LEU A 281 -3.10 12.08 -3.22
N LEU A 282 -4.18 12.61 -2.65
CA LEU A 282 -5.55 12.15 -2.90
C LEU A 282 -6.17 12.74 -4.17
N SER A 283 -5.55 13.74 -4.79
CA SER A 283 -6.09 14.42 -5.96
C SER A 283 -6.07 13.56 -7.22
N ALA A 284 -7.04 13.79 -8.11
CA ALA A 284 -7.12 13.10 -9.40
C ALA A 284 -5.83 13.23 -10.26
N PRO A 285 -5.19 14.41 -10.37
CA PRO A 285 -3.92 14.51 -11.11
C PRO A 285 -2.78 13.67 -10.51
N ALA A 286 -2.63 13.66 -9.18
CA ALA A 286 -1.58 12.89 -8.52
C ALA A 286 -1.82 11.38 -8.70
N GLN A 287 -3.05 10.90 -8.50
CA GLN A 287 -3.39 9.50 -8.67
C GLN A 287 -3.32 9.05 -10.13
N SER A 288 -3.68 9.91 -11.10
CA SER A 288 -3.50 9.62 -12.54
C SER A 288 -2.03 9.42 -12.90
N LYS A 289 -1.12 10.24 -12.33
CA LYS A 289 0.33 10.06 -12.50
C LYS A 289 0.82 8.77 -11.87
N ALA A 290 0.35 8.44 -10.66
CA ALA A 290 0.68 7.19 -9.99
C ALA A 290 0.18 5.97 -10.80
N ALA A 291 -1.02 6.06 -11.39
CA ALA A 291 -1.55 5.03 -12.29
C ALA A 291 -0.67 4.84 -13.54
N ALA A 292 -0.27 5.94 -14.17
CA ALA A 292 0.55 5.90 -15.38
C ALA A 292 1.96 5.36 -15.11
N ALA A 293 2.57 5.75 -13.98
CA ALA A 293 3.96 5.41 -13.66
C ALA A 293 4.13 4.05 -12.95
N GLY A 294 3.16 3.66 -12.12
CA GLY A 294 3.25 2.48 -11.26
C GLY A 294 2.09 1.51 -11.37
N LYS A 295 1.22 1.65 -12.39
CA LYS A 295 0.02 0.79 -12.58
C LYS A 295 -0.89 0.77 -11.36
N GLN A 296 -0.86 1.83 -10.55
CA GLN A 296 -1.67 1.91 -9.34
C GLN A 296 -3.11 2.24 -9.70
N ILE A 297 -4.04 1.47 -9.15
CA ILE A 297 -5.47 1.69 -9.41
C ILE A 297 -5.93 2.84 -8.52
N PRO A 298 -6.45 3.94 -9.10
CA PRO A 298 -6.82 5.13 -8.33
C PRO A 298 -8.05 4.88 -7.45
N THR A 299 -8.14 5.65 -6.36
CA THR A 299 -9.30 5.73 -5.47
C THR A 299 -10.10 7.02 -5.65
N ASN A 300 -9.58 7.98 -6.40
CA ASN A 300 -10.29 9.20 -6.78
C ASN A 300 -11.08 8.93 -8.07
N GLU A 301 -12.40 9.18 -8.05
CA GLU A 301 -13.35 8.89 -9.14
C GLU A 301 -13.02 9.64 -10.43
N HIS A 302 -12.30 10.76 -10.33
CA HIS A 302 -11.90 11.59 -11.48
C HIS A 302 -10.50 11.30 -11.99
N ALA A 303 -9.77 10.38 -11.33
CA ALA A 303 -8.44 9.99 -11.79
C ALA A 303 -8.53 9.02 -12.99
N THR A 304 -7.55 9.13 -13.89
CA THR A 304 -7.51 8.33 -15.12
C THR A 304 -6.52 7.18 -15.01
N MET A 305 -6.92 6.02 -15.52
CA MET A 305 -6.04 4.88 -15.74
C MET A 305 -5.51 4.87 -17.18
N THR A 306 -4.36 4.23 -17.38
CA THR A 306 -3.84 4.02 -18.75
C THR A 306 -4.76 3.11 -19.55
N PRO A 307 -4.77 3.21 -20.91
CA PRO A 307 -5.56 2.31 -21.76
C PRO A 307 -5.24 0.81 -21.52
N ALA A 308 -3.99 0.49 -21.20
CA ALA A 308 -3.57 -0.87 -20.87
C ALA A 308 -4.22 -1.36 -19.56
N MET A 309 -4.28 -0.51 -18.52
CA MET A 309 -4.95 -0.82 -17.27
C MET A 309 -6.46 -0.99 -17.47
N GLN A 310 -7.09 -0.07 -18.21
CA GLN A 310 -8.52 -0.15 -18.53
C GLN A 310 -8.86 -1.44 -19.29
N LYS A 311 -8.02 -1.83 -20.25
CA LYS A 311 -8.18 -3.10 -20.98
C LYS A 311 -8.04 -4.32 -20.07
N SER A 312 -7.10 -4.28 -19.13
CA SER A 312 -6.83 -5.41 -18.20
C SER A 312 -7.87 -5.55 -17.11
N LEU A 313 -8.32 -4.43 -16.54
CA LEU A 313 -9.21 -4.39 -15.37
C LEU A 313 -10.69 -4.29 -15.77
N GLY A 314 -10.99 -3.80 -16.96
CA GLY A 314 -12.35 -3.45 -17.37
C GLY A 314 -12.82 -2.14 -16.77
N ASN A 315 -14.14 -2.01 -16.59
CA ASN A 315 -14.74 -0.85 -15.94
C ASN A 315 -14.49 -0.91 -14.44
N LEU A 316 -13.87 0.13 -13.87
CA LEU A 316 -13.51 0.18 -12.45
C LEU A 316 -14.76 0.20 -11.55
N ASP A 317 -15.81 0.93 -11.93
CA ASP A 317 -17.05 0.99 -11.15
C ASP A 317 -17.74 -0.38 -11.05
N ASP A 318 -17.68 -1.19 -12.11
CA ASP A 318 -18.23 -2.54 -12.09
C ASP A 318 -17.34 -3.51 -11.29
N LEU A 319 -16.06 -3.25 -11.29
CA LEU A 319 -15.08 -4.04 -10.55
C LEU A 319 -15.23 -3.82 -9.04
N VAL A 320 -15.32 -2.56 -8.60
CA VAL A 320 -15.46 -2.22 -7.16
C VAL A 320 -16.80 -2.67 -6.57
N LYS A 321 -17.86 -2.81 -7.37
CA LYS A 321 -19.14 -3.36 -6.91
C LYS A 321 -19.07 -4.86 -6.56
N LYS A 322 -18.06 -5.55 -7.05
CA LYS A 322 -17.90 -7.02 -6.89
C LYS A 322 -16.82 -7.39 -5.88
N VAL A 323 -16.08 -6.42 -5.34
CA VAL A 323 -15.05 -6.73 -4.35
C VAL A 323 -15.66 -7.09 -3.00
N THR A 324 -14.96 -7.97 -2.31
CA THR A 324 -15.28 -8.32 -0.94
C THR A 324 -14.50 -7.40 0.00
N VAL A 325 -15.20 -6.64 0.82
CA VAL A 325 -14.60 -5.85 1.90
C VAL A 325 -14.46 -6.72 3.13
N VAL A 326 -13.35 -6.59 3.86
CA VAL A 326 -13.09 -7.30 5.11
C VAL A 326 -13.26 -6.37 6.31
N ASP A 327 -13.67 -6.95 7.44
CA ASP A 327 -13.81 -6.23 8.72
C ASP A 327 -12.47 -6.23 9.47
N TRP A 328 -11.65 -5.20 9.22
CA TRP A 328 -10.34 -5.09 9.85
C TRP A 328 -10.38 -4.94 11.37
N ASP A 329 -11.44 -4.39 11.94
CA ASP A 329 -11.59 -4.27 13.40
C ASP A 329 -11.71 -5.67 14.02
N SER A 330 -12.59 -6.50 13.48
CA SER A 330 -12.73 -7.89 13.89
C SER A 330 -11.48 -8.72 13.64
N ILE A 331 -10.87 -8.57 12.48
CA ILE A 331 -9.64 -9.30 12.11
C ILE A 331 -8.50 -8.93 13.08
N ASN A 332 -8.25 -7.64 13.30
CA ASN A 332 -7.15 -7.17 14.13
C ASN A 332 -7.34 -7.54 15.61
N ALA A 333 -8.58 -7.64 16.09
CA ALA A 333 -8.87 -8.11 17.46
C ALA A 333 -8.39 -9.56 17.71
N HIS A 334 -8.34 -10.40 16.68
CA HIS A 334 -7.99 -11.81 16.77
C HIS A 334 -6.67 -12.17 16.05
N ARG A 335 -6.06 -11.22 15.34
CA ARG A 335 -4.96 -11.46 14.41
C ARG A 335 -3.79 -12.23 15.03
N ALA A 336 -3.33 -11.84 16.20
CA ALA A 336 -2.20 -12.51 16.85
C ALA A 336 -2.47 -13.99 17.15
N GLN A 337 -3.72 -14.34 17.52
CA GLN A 337 -4.13 -15.72 17.73
C GLN A 337 -4.17 -16.50 16.41
N TRP A 338 -4.69 -15.88 15.34
CA TRP A 338 -4.75 -16.51 14.03
C TRP A 338 -3.36 -16.75 13.44
N ASP A 339 -2.45 -15.79 13.58
CA ASP A 339 -1.07 -15.92 13.12
C ASP A 339 -0.35 -17.08 13.82
N GLN A 340 -0.48 -17.20 15.16
CA GLN A 340 0.06 -18.32 15.91
C GLN A 340 -0.55 -19.66 15.50
N ARG A 341 -1.86 -19.68 15.23
CA ARG A 341 -2.55 -20.88 14.79
C ARG A 341 -2.13 -21.27 13.38
N TRP A 342 -2.02 -20.30 12.46
CA TRP A 342 -1.53 -20.52 11.09
C TRP A 342 -0.16 -21.18 11.11
N ASN A 343 0.79 -20.59 11.80
CA ASN A 343 2.15 -21.10 11.88
C ASN A 343 2.24 -22.51 12.50
N ARG A 344 1.34 -22.86 13.44
CA ARG A 344 1.37 -24.16 14.11
C ARG A 344 0.56 -25.26 13.43
N GLN A 345 -0.50 -24.92 12.68
CA GLN A 345 -1.41 -25.91 12.09
C GLN A 345 -1.27 -26.04 10.58
N ILE A 346 -0.84 -24.99 9.91
CA ILE A 346 -0.83 -24.92 8.45
C ILE A 346 0.58 -25.00 7.88
N GLU A 347 1.52 -24.26 8.44
CA GLU A 347 2.91 -24.14 7.93
C GLU A 347 3.91 -25.06 8.64
N GLN A 348 3.47 -26.17 9.17
CA GLN A 348 4.37 -27.13 9.86
C GLN A 348 5.41 -27.72 8.93
#